data_ac8ffd0ef594f23d7d09624b79789b4e
#
_entry.id   ac8ffd0ef594f23d7d09624b79789b4e
#
_cell.length_a   1.000
_cell.length_b   1.000
_cell.length_c   1.000
_cell.angle_alpha   90.00
_cell.angle_beta   90.00
_cell.angle_gamma   90.00
#
_symmetry.space_group_name_H-M   'P 1'
#
loop_
_entity.id
_entity.type
_entity.pdbx_description
1 polymer ?
#
loop_
_entity_poly.entity_id
_entity_poly.type
_entity_poly.pdbx_seq_one_letter_code
_entity_poly.pdbx_strand_id
1 'polypeptide(L)'
;MNITQILDACTGCGVCAAVCPSAAVEMQPDAHGFLRPVVDDAACTDCGLCTGKCPVSVLPQNSAHTEVLTGYAKDGTLLPRSSSGAIFPVLAAEIIRRGGLVFGAAFDGQFQVVHTAAEGVEELSALCSSKYVQGRIPSDCYAQVKAALAAGRWVYFSGLPCQVAALKSYLGRDYDTLITQDTACHSIPSPLVWEGYKAELEKQHGGKLTAFSFRNKANGWEAYHIRAAFDNGREFAQPTAESPYQRGFIKGLYSRSSCFVCKFKGIERCSDITLADYWGVKGIQPDAYNPQGTSLILLHSEKGRSLLKGCTDQLQLQPAAKDAFAFNPAVLAPIQKPACYDEFWEGYGQTSFADLVSACCEPTEEELAKERQSKSLLARVMRRLKR
;
A
#
# COMPACT_ATOMS: atom_id res chain seq x y z
N MET A 1 13.58 -10.17 26.85
CA MET A 1 12.69 -10.66 25.74
C MET A 1 12.79 -9.69 24.58
N ASN A 2 13.27 -10.13 23.42
CA ASN A 2 13.46 -9.28 22.27
C ASN A 2 12.52 -9.65 21.10
N ILE A 3 12.64 -8.96 19.98
CA ILE A 3 11.72 -9.02 18.82
C ILE A 3 11.71 -10.37 18.07
N THR A 4 12.69 -11.25 18.29
CA THR A 4 12.78 -12.54 17.59
C THR A 4 11.59 -13.47 17.86
N GLN A 5 10.85 -13.27 18.93
CA GLN A 5 9.71 -14.11 19.31
C GLN A 5 8.45 -13.89 18.46
N ILE A 6 8.41 -12.86 17.61
CA ILE A 6 7.24 -12.50 16.82
C ILE A 6 7.53 -12.40 15.31
N LEU A 7 8.59 -13.05 14.84
CA LEU A 7 9.03 -12.97 13.44
C LEU A 7 7.97 -13.40 12.43
N ASP A 8 7.16 -14.41 12.71
CA ASP A 8 6.13 -14.90 11.79
C ASP A 8 5.06 -13.87 11.49
N ALA A 9 4.71 -13.04 12.48
CA ALA A 9 3.74 -11.97 12.33
C ALA A 9 4.36 -10.63 11.90
N CYS A 10 5.69 -10.57 11.74
CA CYS A 10 6.42 -9.35 11.41
C CYS A 10 5.96 -8.75 10.08
N THR A 11 5.66 -7.44 10.07
CA THR A 11 5.24 -6.68 8.88
C THR A 11 6.40 -5.98 8.16
N GLY A 12 7.62 -6.02 8.72
CA GLY A 12 8.79 -5.35 8.15
C GLY A 12 8.77 -3.82 8.31
N CYS A 13 8.01 -3.29 9.25
CA CYS A 13 7.86 -1.84 9.44
C CYS A 13 9.10 -1.12 10.01
N GLY A 14 10.08 -1.86 10.59
CA GLY A 14 11.34 -1.29 11.07
C GLY A 14 11.28 -0.55 12.40
N VAL A 15 10.13 -0.45 13.07
CA VAL A 15 10.01 0.29 14.34
C VAL A 15 10.91 -0.29 15.43
N CYS A 16 11.11 -1.61 15.46
CA CYS A 16 11.98 -2.29 16.42
C CYS A 16 13.45 -1.85 16.30
N ALA A 17 13.94 -1.64 15.10
CA ALA A 17 15.27 -1.08 14.85
C ALA A 17 15.33 0.40 15.28
N ALA A 18 14.31 1.19 14.92
CA ALA A 18 14.27 2.62 15.22
C ALA A 18 14.18 2.95 16.72
N VAL A 19 13.63 2.05 17.56
CA VAL A 19 13.51 2.27 19.01
C VAL A 19 14.64 1.63 19.82
N CYS A 20 15.53 0.86 19.20
CA CYS A 20 16.59 0.15 19.91
C CYS A 20 17.68 1.12 20.39
N PRO A 21 17.86 1.32 21.72
CA PRO A 21 18.80 2.29 22.24
C PRO A 21 20.26 1.91 22.05
N SER A 22 20.53 0.61 21.93
CA SER A 22 21.87 0.07 21.69
C SER A 22 22.15 -0.25 20.20
N ALA A 23 21.23 0.11 19.28
CA ALA A 23 21.28 -0.21 17.85
C ALA A 23 21.49 -1.71 17.56
N ALA A 24 21.08 -2.60 18.47
CA ALA A 24 21.23 -4.05 18.36
C ALA A 24 20.26 -4.72 17.37
N VAL A 25 19.34 -3.96 16.76
CA VAL A 25 18.34 -4.49 15.82
C VAL A 25 18.56 -3.90 14.45
N GLU A 26 18.83 -4.74 13.46
CA GLU A 26 18.94 -4.37 12.04
C GLU A 26 17.86 -5.03 11.22
N MET A 27 17.36 -4.33 10.18
CA MET A 27 16.41 -4.91 9.22
C MET A 27 17.15 -5.52 8.05
N GLN A 28 17.14 -6.84 7.95
CA GLN A 28 17.83 -7.61 6.89
C GLN A 28 16.81 -8.40 6.04
N PRO A 29 17.10 -8.67 4.75
CA PRO A 29 16.25 -9.51 3.92
C PRO A 29 16.32 -10.97 4.35
N ASP A 30 15.16 -11.63 4.42
CA ASP A 30 15.06 -13.08 4.55
C ASP A 30 15.27 -13.78 3.19
N ALA A 31 15.16 -15.13 3.16
CA ALA A 31 15.32 -15.93 1.95
C ALA A 31 14.37 -15.54 0.79
N HIS A 32 13.25 -14.91 1.11
CA HIS A 32 12.28 -14.41 0.13
C HIS A 32 12.42 -12.89 -0.14
N GLY A 33 13.48 -12.26 0.37
CA GLY A 33 13.78 -10.85 0.21
C GLY A 33 13.00 -9.91 1.13
N PHE A 34 12.18 -10.41 2.06
CA PHE A 34 11.43 -9.56 2.98
C PHE A 34 12.29 -9.08 4.13
N LEU A 35 12.26 -7.78 4.40
CA LEU A 35 12.96 -7.20 5.54
C LEU A 35 12.41 -7.73 6.87
N ARG A 36 13.29 -8.35 7.67
CA ARG A 36 13.01 -8.83 9.03
C ARG A 36 14.06 -8.32 10.01
N PRO A 37 13.69 -8.14 11.29
CA PRO A 37 14.69 -7.75 12.29
C PRO A 37 15.63 -8.91 12.60
N VAL A 38 16.91 -8.60 12.56
CA VAL A 38 18.01 -9.45 13.09
C VAL A 38 18.55 -8.76 14.32
N VAL A 39 18.80 -9.51 15.38
CA VAL A 39 19.29 -8.99 16.68
C VAL A 39 20.74 -9.38 16.86
N ASP A 40 21.60 -8.42 17.16
CA ASP A 40 22.94 -8.65 17.67
C ASP A 40 22.83 -8.93 19.18
N ASP A 41 22.97 -10.19 19.56
CA ASP A 41 22.85 -10.63 20.96
C ASP A 41 23.95 -10.04 21.86
N ALA A 42 25.12 -9.69 21.30
CA ALA A 42 26.21 -9.08 22.08
C ALA A 42 25.91 -7.62 22.44
N ALA A 43 25.15 -6.90 21.60
CA ALA A 43 24.74 -5.52 21.84
C ALA A 43 23.36 -5.42 22.51
N CYS A 44 22.56 -6.49 22.51
CA CYS A 44 21.21 -6.51 23.04
C CYS A 44 21.19 -6.48 24.58
N THR A 45 20.51 -5.49 25.15
CA THR A 45 20.35 -5.35 26.62
C THR A 45 19.07 -5.96 27.16
N ASP A 46 18.31 -6.69 26.36
CA ASP A 46 17.00 -7.30 26.71
C ASP A 46 15.97 -6.32 27.32
N CYS A 47 16.07 -5.03 27.00
CA CYS A 47 15.20 -4.00 27.58
C CYS A 47 13.70 -4.10 27.17
N GLY A 48 13.36 -4.94 26.17
CA GLY A 48 11.99 -5.19 25.72
C GLY A 48 11.35 -4.07 24.89
N LEU A 49 12.01 -2.93 24.63
CA LEU A 49 11.44 -1.80 23.89
C LEU A 49 10.99 -2.20 22.49
N CYS A 50 11.76 -3.01 21.76
CA CYS A 50 11.44 -3.48 20.41
C CYS A 50 10.13 -4.27 20.38
N THR A 51 9.86 -5.12 21.36
CA THR A 51 8.61 -5.89 21.50
C THR A 51 7.46 -5.01 21.96
N GLY A 52 7.70 -4.13 22.95
CA GLY A 52 6.67 -3.21 23.49
C GLY A 52 6.22 -2.15 22.51
N LYS A 53 7.05 -1.83 21.50
CA LYS A 53 6.73 -0.88 20.41
C LYS A 53 6.31 -1.55 19.12
N CYS A 54 6.31 -2.89 19.07
CA CYS A 54 5.86 -3.59 17.87
C CYS A 54 4.34 -3.51 17.73
N PRO A 55 3.80 -2.96 16.62
CA PRO A 55 2.36 -2.80 16.42
C PRO A 55 1.63 -4.14 16.24
N VAL A 56 2.35 -5.24 16.04
CA VAL A 56 1.77 -6.60 15.99
C VAL A 56 1.58 -7.17 17.39
N SER A 57 2.48 -6.84 18.33
CA SER A 57 2.39 -7.24 19.74
C SER A 57 1.42 -6.37 20.51
N VAL A 58 1.47 -5.05 20.27
CA VAL A 58 0.63 -4.04 20.90
C VAL A 58 -0.13 -3.30 19.80
N LEU A 59 -1.33 -3.79 19.49
CA LEU A 59 -2.15 -3.16 18.45
C LEU A 59 -2.55 -1.75 18.89
N PRO A 60 -2.44 -0.76 17.99
CA PRO A 60 -2.96 0.57 18.25
C PRO A 60 -4.49 0.55 18.35
N GLN A 61 -5.04 1.48 19.10
CA GLN A 61 -6.48 1.65 19.18
C GLN A 61 -7.03 2.18 17.84
N ASN A 62 -8.02 1.50 17.28
CA ASN A 62 -8.74 1.95 16.12
C ASN A 62 -9.80 3.00 16.50
N SER A 63 -10.22 3.80 15.52
CA SER A 63 -11.37 4.69 15.67
C SER A 63 -12.65 3.89 15.88
N ALA A 64 -13.51 4.38 16.76
CA ALA A 64 -14.84 3.82 16.99
C ALA A 64 -15.89 4.31 15.97
N HIS A 65 -15.54 5.30 15.15
CA HIS A 65 -16.44 5.88 14.16
C HIS A 65 -15.70 6.22 12.87
N THR A 66 -16.21 5.75 11.76
CA THR A 66 -15.67 5.99 10.42
C THR A 66 -16.77 6.56 9.52
N GLU A 67 -16.53 7.75 8.98
CA GLU A 67 -17.32 8.32 7.90
C GLU A 67 -16.74 7.88 6.56
N VAL A 68 -17.59 7.52 5.59
CA VAL A 68 -17.15 7.05 4.27
C VAL A 68 -17.67 7.97 3.18
N LEU A 69 -16.75 8.61 2.49
CA LEU A 69 -17.01 9.45 1.33
C LEU A 69 -16.41 8.82 0.08
N THR A 70 -16.82 9.33 -1.06
CA THR A 70 -16.21 9.04 -2.36
C THR A 70 -15.94 10.33 -3.12
N GLY A 71 -14.92 10.30 -3.97
CA GLY A 71 -14.61 11.47 -4.77
C GLY A 71 -13.31 11.43 -5.54
N TYR A 72 -13.02 12.55 -6.18
CA TYR A 72 -11.83 12.75 -7.00
C TYR A 72 -11.43 14.24 -7.06
N ALA A 73 -10.18 14.51 -7.44
CA ALA A 73 -9.68 15.87 -7.63
C ALA A 73 -10.32 16.52 -8.86
N LYS A 74 -10.73 17.79 -8.74
CA LYS A 74 -11.25 18.59 -9.86
C LYS A 74 -10.16 18.95 -10.86
N ASP A 75 -8.90 19.06 -10.40
CA ASP A 75 -7.75 19.28 -11.29
C ASP A 75 -7.44 17.98 -12.06
N GLY A 76 -7.80 17.98 -13.34
CA GLY A 76 -7.58 16.86 -14.25
C GLY A 76 -6.10 16.51 -14.47
N THR A 77 -5.15 17.40 -14.14
CA THR A 77 -3.71 17.13 -14.29
C THR A 77 -3.16 16.20 -13.21
N LEU A 78 -3.83 16.09 -12.06
CA LEU A 78 -3.44 15.22 -10.95
C LEU A 78 -3.90 13.76 -11.16
N LEU A 79 -5.02 13.57 -11.87
CA LEU A 79 -5.63 12.26 -12.03
C LEU A 79 -4.73 11.25 -12.76
N PRO A 80 -4.06 11.55 -13.88
CA PRO A 80 -3.18 10.60 -14.57
C PRO A 80 -1.96 10.16 -13.75
N ARG A 81 -1.50 11.01 -12.83
CA ARG A 81 -0.33 10.76 -11.96
C ARG A 81 -0.67 10.00 -10.68
N SER A 82 -1.95 9.76 -10.42
CA SER A 82 -2.46 9.11 -9.21
C SER A 82 -3.06 7.75 -9.53
N SER A 83 -3.04 6.81 -8.57
CA SER A 83 -3.63 5.48 -8.76
C SER A 83 -5.15 5.51 -8.88
N SER A 84 -5.82 6.43 -8.19
CA SER A 84 -7.27 6.55 -8.10
C SER A 84 -7.72 8.00 -8.35
N GLY A 85 -8.63 8.53 -7.56
CA GLY A 85 -9.21 9.89 -7.68
C GLY A 85 -8.31 11.04 -7.24
N ALA A 86 -7.01 10.85 -7.04
CA ALA A 86 -6.03 11.90 -6.73
C ALA A 86 -6.30 12.68 -5.42
N ILE A 87 -6.88 12.05 -4.41
CA ILE A 87 -7.13 12.68 -3.11
C ILE A 87 -5.80 12.96 -2.38
N PHE A 88 -4.85 12.00 -2.40
CA PHE A 88 -3.56 12.15 -1.74
C PHE A 88 -2.80 13.43 -2.13
N PRO A 89 -2.53 13.72 -3.42
CA PRO A 89 -1.77 14.93 -3.79
C PRO A 89 -2.47 16.23 -3.39
N VAL A 90 -3.79 16.28 -3.35
CA VAL A 90 -4.53 17.47 -2.90
C VAL A 90 -4.32 17.70 -1.41
N LEU A 91 -4.49 16.66 -0.57
CA LEU A 91 -4.30 16.77 0.88
C LEU A 91 -2.83 17.03 1.24
N ALA A 92 -1.91 16.38 0.54
CA ALA A 92 -0.46 16.56 0.72
C ALA A 92 -0.02 17.98 0.38
N ALA A 93 -0.50 18.55 -0.74
CA ALA A 93 -0.20 19.93 -1.13
C ALA A 93 -0.69 20.94 -0.08
N GLU A 94 -1.85 20.71 0.54
CA GLU A 94 -2.35 21.55 1.63
C GLU A 94 -1.40 21.54 2.85
N ILE A 95 -0.84 20.38 3.20
CA ILE A 95 0.15 20.28 4.28
C ILE A 95 1.44 21.01 3.93
N ILE A 96 1.95 20.89 2.70
CA ILE A 96 3.11 21.67 2.23
C ILE A 96 2.82 23.18 2.31
N ARG A 97 1.63 23.62 1.87
CA ARG A 97 1.20 25.02 1.94
C ARG A 97 1.18 25.57 3.39
N ARG A 98 0.95 24.71 4.37
CA ARG A 98 1.04 25.04 5.81
C ARG A 98 2.49 25.03 6.34
N GLY A 99 3.51 24.88 5.49
CA GLY A 99 4.92 24.77 5.88
C GLY A 99 5.27 23.40 6.49
N GLY A 100 4.46 22.38 6.22
CA GLY A 100 4.64 21.03 6.73
C GLY A 100 5.54 20.16 5.85
N LEU A 101 5.66 18.88 6.25
CA LEU A 101 6.34 17.82 5.53
C LEU A 101 5.35 16.71 5.18
N VAL A 102 5.58 16.08 4.03
CA VAL A 102 4.83 14.90 3.60
C VAL A 102 5.78 13.71 3.50
N PHE A 103 5.51 12.65 4.26
CA PHE A 103 6.25 11.40 4.18
C PHE A 103 5.43 10.37 3.39
N GLY A 104 6.08 9.67 2.49
CA GLY A 104 5.44 8.63 1.68
C GLY A 104 6.43 7.75 0.94
N ALA A 105 5.92 6.73 0.25
CA ALA A 105 6.72 5.79 -0.49
C ALA A 105 7.10 6.34 -1.87
N ALA A 106 8.39 6.34 -2.19
CA ALA A 106 8.95 6.69 -3.50
C ALA A 106 9.87 5.58 -4.01
N PHE A 107 10.15 5.57 -5.31
CA PHE A 107 11.31 4.85 -5.83
C PHE A 107 12.58 5.66 -5.59
N ASP A 108 13.64 4.98 -5.15
CA ASP A 108 14.99 5.54 -5.17
C ASP A 108 15.64 5.39 -6.56
N GLY A 109 16.90 5.84 -6.68
CA GLY A 109 17.64 5.77 -7.96
C GLY A 109 17.91 4.35 -8.49
N GLN A 110 17.61 3.31 -7.69
CA GLN A 110 17.74 1.89 -8.06
C GLN A 110 16.36 1.21 -8.20
N PHE A 111 15.29 1.99 -8.16
CA PHE A 111 13.91 1.50 -8.15
C PHE A 111 13.56 0.60 -6.96
N GLN A 112 14.26 0.79 -5.81
CA GLN A 112 13.82 0.29 -4.52
C GLN A 112 12.74 1.22 -3.96
N VAL A 113 11.74 0.65 -3.28
CA VAL A 113 10.72 1.48 -2.64
C VAL A 113 11.20 1.89 -1.24
N VAL A 114 11.26 3.20 -1.01
CA VAL A 114 11.69 3.78 0.27
C VAL A 114 10.71 4.86 0.72
N HIS A 115 10.52 5.01 2.04
CA HIS A 115 9.85 6.18 2.58
C HIS A 115 10.81 7.36 2.58
N THR A 116 10.34 8.47 2.04
CA THR A 116 11.08 9.74 1.98
C THR A 116 10.16 10.90 2.32
N ALA A 117 10.75 12.06 2.63
CA ALA A 117 10.03 13.30 2.87
C ALA A 117 9.97 14.14 1.59
N ALA A 118 8.90 14.92 1.46
CA ALA A 118 8.73 16.00 0.50
C ALA A 118 8.44 17.30 1.28
N GLU A 119 9.07 18.39 0.89
CA GLU A 119 8.89 19.75 1.42
C GLU A 119 8.32 20.72 0.37
N GLY A 120 8.37 20.34 -0.91
CA GLY A 120 7.84 21.08 -2.06
C GLY A 120 6.70 20.30 -2.76
N VAL A 121 5.80 21.05 -3.40
CA VAL A 121 4.67 20.45 -4.16
C VAL A 121 5.16 19.65 -5.37
N GLU A 122 6.26 20.08 -5.99
CA GLU A 122 6.93 19.42 -7.10
C GLU A 122 7.45 18.03 -6.74
N GLU A 123 7.88 17.84 -5.47
CA GLU A 123 8.39 16.57 -4.95
C GLU A 123 7.27 15.54 -4.70
N LEU A 124 6.03 16.00 -4.52
CA LEU A 124 4.89 15.13 -4.27
C LEU A 124 4.65 14.11 -5.40
N SER A 125 5.08 14.44 -6.62
CA SER A 125 4.92 13.53 -7.76
C SER A 125 5.61 12.18 -7.54
N ALA A 126 6.76 12.14 -6.86
CA ALA A 126 7.49 10.92 -6.53
C ALA A 126 6.72 10.02 -5.52
N LEU A 127 5.93 10.65 -4.64
CA LEU A 127 5.12 9.96 -3.63
C LEU A 127 3.78 9.46 -4.19
N CYS A 128 3.34 9.99 -5.34
CA CYS A 128 2.10 9.58 -5.98
C CYS A 128 2.22 8.19 -6.63
N SER A 129 1.05 7.60 -6.92
CA SER A 129 0.89 6.28 -7.52
C SER A 129 1.36 5.11 -6.63
N SER A 130 0.74 3.95 -6.84
CA SER A 130 1.04 2.73 -6.06
C SER A 130 2.34 2.10 -6.51
N LYS A 131 3.12 1.63 -5.55
CA LYS A 131 4.35 0.88 -5.75
C LYS A 131 4.17 -0.49 -5.09
N TYR A 132 3.91 -1.51 -5.92
CA TYR A 132 3.60 -2.86 -5.43
C TYR A 132 4.88 -3.65 -5.13
N VAL A 133 5.65 -3.16 -4.16
CA VAL A 133 6.87 -3.76 -3.61
C VAL A 133 6.93 -3.42 -2.13
N GLN A 134 7.55 -4.25 -1.28
CA GLN A 134 7.82 -3.85 0.09
C GLN A 134 8.63 -2.56 0.14
N GLY A 135 8.04 -1.52 0.75
CA GLY A 135 8.78 -0.28 1.01
C GLY A 135 9.60 -0.39 2.29
N ARG A 136 10.86 0.02 2.22
CA ARG A 136 11.72 0.20 3.38
C ARG A 136 11.41 1.54 4.04
N ILE A 137 11.21 1.54 5.35
CA ILE A 137 11.22 2.76 6.15
C ILE A 137 12.64 2.90 6.70
N PRO A 138 13.40 3.94 6.31
CA PRO A 138 14.72 4.20 6.88
C PRO A 138 14.64 4.35 8.40
N SER A 139 15.69 3.92 9.12
CA SER A 139 15.68 3.91 10.60
C SER A 139 15.50 5.31 11.21
N ASP A 140 15.94 6.35 10.52
CA ASP A 140 15.82 7.75 10.91
C ASP A 140 14.49 8.41 10.52
N CYS A 141 13.69 7.80 9.63
CA CYS A 141 12.40 8.35 9.17
C CYS A 141 11.46 8.66 10.34
N TYR A 142 11.31 7.74 11.28
CA TYR A 142 10.47 7.96 12.48
C TYR A 142 11.01 9.09 13.36
N ALA A 143 12.33 9.21 13.48
CA ALA A 143 12.98 10.29 14.23
C ALA A 143 12.79 11.64 13.53
N GLN A 144 12.87 11.71 12.20
CA GLN A 144 12.59 12.91 11.42
C GLN A 144 11.14 13.38 11.61
N VAL A 145 10.16 12.46 11.53
CA VAL A 145 8.76 12.77 11.83
C VAL A 145 8.60 13.34 13.24
N LYS A 146 9.21 12.69 14.25
CA LYS A 146 9.15 13.14 15.65
C LYS A 146 9.78 14.52 15.84
N ALA A 147 10.92 14.79 15.20
CA ALA A 147 11.60 16.07 15.27
C ALA A 147 10.78 17.21 14.63
N ALA A 148 10.18 16.95 13.47
CA ALA A 148 9.30 17.92 12.80
C ALA A 148 8.08 18.27 13.65
N LEU A 149 7.44 17.27 14.25
CA LEU A 149 6.30 17.47 15.18
C LEU A 149 6.71 18.22 16.45
N ALA A 150 7.89 17.93 17.00
CA ALA A 150 8.43 18.64 18.17
C ALA A 150 8.74 20.12 17.86
N ALA A 151 9.09 20.44 16.62
CA ALA A 151 9.27 21.80 16.12
C ALA A 151 7.94 22.49 15.76
N GLY A 152 6.79 21.87 16.01
CA GLY A 152 5.46 22.42 15.71
C GLY A 152 5.09 22.39 14.22
N ARG A 153 5.87 21.72 13.36
CA ARG A 153 5.56 21.60 11.94
C ARG A 153 4.41 20.63 11.70
N TRP A 154 3.60 20.88 10.70
CA TRP A 154 2.65 19.91 10.20
C TRP A 154 3.37 18.74 9.56
N VAL A 155 2.88 17.54 9.79
CA VAL A 155 3.37 16.31 9.16
C VAL A 155 2.19 15.53 8.58
N TYR A 156 2.30 15.14 7.32
CA TYR A 156 1.42 14.18 6.68
C TYR A 156 2.22 12.90 6.42
N PHE A 157 1.85 11.82 7.10
CA PHE A 157 2.49 10.52 6.90
C PHE A 157 1.56 9.56 6.16
N SER A 158 1.94 9.21 4.93
CA SER A 158 1.24 8.24 4.10
C SER A 158 1.98 6.91 4.10
N GLY A 159 1.27 5.81 4.39
CA GLY A 159 1.87 4.48 4.42
C GLY A 159 0.84 3.36 4.34
N LEU A 160 1.30 2.13 4.52
CA LEU A 160 0.43 0.98 4.72
C LEU A 160 -0.16 1.02 6.14
N PRO A 161 -1.32 0.36 6.41
CA PRO A 161 -1.91 0.36 7.75
C PRO A 161 -0.94 -0.08 8.86
N CYS A 162 -0.13 -1.10 8.61
CA CYS A 162 0.89 -1.57 9.56
C CYS A 162 2.05 -0.56 9.73
N GLN A 163 2.35 0.25 8.73
CA GLN A 163 3.39 1.30 8.81
C GLN A 163 2.87 2.52 9.60
N VAL A 164 1.61 2.91 9.40
CA VAL A 164 0.97 3.95 10.21
C VAL A 164 0.87 3.51 11.68
N ALA A 165 0.48 2.26 11.93
CA ALA A 165 0.47 1.69 13.27
C ALA A 165 1.86 1.73 13.93
N ALA A 166 2.92 1.44 13.17
CA ALA A 166 4.30 1.52 13.65
C ALA A 166 4.72 2.94 14.01
N LEU A 167 4.39 3.94 13.17
CA LEU A 167 4.66 5.33 13.47
C LEU A 167 3.96 5.77 14.77
N LYS A 168 2.67 5.47 14.92
CA LYS A 168 1.92 5.81 16.14
C LYS A 168 2.52 5.15 17.38
N SER A 169 2.92 3.89 17.26
CA SER A 169 3.60 3.18 18.35
C SER A 169 4.97 3.80 18.70
N TYR A 170 5.75 4.19 17.69
CA TYR A 170 7.03 4.90 17.89
C TYR A 170 6.82 6.21 18.64
N LEU A 171 5.88 7.04 18.20
CA LEU A 171 5.59 8.35 18.79
C LEU A 171 5.04 8.23 20.22
N GLY A 172 4.21 7.21 20.51
CA GLY A 172 3.66 6.91 21.82
C GLY A 172 2.65 7.93 22.37
N ARG A 173 2.34 8.96 21.61
CA ARG A 173 1.31 9.97 21.89
C ARG A 173 0.74 10.53 20.60
N ASP A 174 -0.41 11.16 20.66
CA ASP A 174 -0.98 11.91 19.53
C ASP A 174 -0.39 13.33 19.43
N TYR A 175 -0.50 13.93 18.24
CA TYR A 175 -0.07 15.29 17.95
C TYR A 175 -1.12 15.97 17.08
N ASP A 176 -1.48 17.20 17.39
CA ASP A 176 -2.50 17.96 16.64
C ASP A 176 -2.04 18.28 15.21
N THR A 177 -0.74 18.39 15.00
CA THR A 177 -0.12 18.68 13.69
C THR A 177 0.26 17.44 12.90
N LEU A 178 -0.06 16.22 13.39
CA LEU A 178 0.15 14.97 12.66
C LEU A 178 -1.15 14.52 11.99
N ILE A 179 -1.10 14.35 10.69
CA ILE A 179 -2.12 13.64 9.89
C ILE A 179 -1.52 12.33 9.40
N THR A 180 -2.17 11.23 9.69
CA THR A 180 -1.79 9.90 9.20
C THR A 180 -2.79 9.41 8.16
N GLN A 181 -2.28 8.95 7.03
CA GLN A 181 -3.09 8.34 5.98
C GLN A 181 -2.59 6.94 5.68
N ASP A 182 -3.49 5.98 5.72
CA ASP A 182 -3.21 4.67 5.16
C ASP A 182 -3.95 4.40 3.86
N THR A 183 -3.69 3.27 3.23
CA THR A 183 -4.31 2.86 1.99
C THR A 183 -4.94 1.48 2.12
N ALA A 184 -5.94 1.20 1.30
CA ALA A 184 -6.40 -0.18 1.09
C ALA A 184 -5.22 -1.03 0.59
N CYS A 185 -4.71 -1.88 1.45
CA CYS A 185 -3.54 -2.69 1.18
C CYS A 185 -3.95 -4.12 0.83
N HIS A 186 -3.61 -4.60 -0.35
CA HIS A 186 -3.82 -6.00 -0.72
C HIS A 186 -2.89 -6.90 0.09
N SER A 187 -1.57 -6.73 -0.10
CA SER A 187 -0.48 -7.40 0.61
C SER A 187 0.83 -6.66 0.36
N ILE A 188 1.92 -7.18 0.94
CA ILE A 188 3.28 -6.68 0.73
C ILE A 188 4.02 -7.67 -0.18
N PRO A 189 4.31 -7.31 -1.44
CA PRO A 189 5.06 -8.15 -2.37
C PRO A 189 6.56 -8.17 -2.06
N SER A 190 7.22 -9.25 -2.45
CA SER A 190 8.64 -9.47 -2.22
C SER A 190 9.53 -8.51 -3.03
N PRO A 191 10.52 -7.86 -2.40
CA PRO A 191 11.55 -7.10 -3.10
C PRO A 191 12.42 -7.98 -4.02
N LEU A 192 12.70 -9.24 -3.61
CA LEU A 192 13.48 -10.18 -4.42
C LEU A 192 12.79 -10.46 -5.77
N VAL A 193 11.48 -10.67 -5.76
CA VAL A 193 10.69 -10.89 -6.99
C VAL A 193 10.65 -9.62 -7.84
N TRP A 194 10.57 -8.45 -7.22
CA TRP A 194 10.65 -7.17 -7.93
C TRP A 194 12.00 -7.00 -8.64
N GLU A 195 13.11 -7.26 -7.95
CA GLU A 195 14.45 -7.17 -8.55
C GLU A 195 14.62 -8.13 -9.72
N GLY A 196 14.14 -9.36 -9.59
CA GLY A 196 14.16 -10.34 -10.67
C GLY A 196 13.35 -9.88 -11.89
N TYR A 197 12.13 -9.38 -11.66
CA TYR A 197 11.27 -8.87 -12.73
C TYR A 197 11.87 -7.63 -13.43
N LYS A 198 12.43 -6.69 -12.65
CA LYS A 198 13.14 -5.53 -13.17
C LYS A 198 14.33 -5.94 -14.04
N ALA A 199 15.16 -6.87 -13.56
CA ALA A 199 16.31 -7.37 -14.31
C ALA A 199 15.90 -8.08 -15.63
N GLU A 200 14.78 -8.81 -15.60
CA GLU A 200 14.22 -9.43 -16.80
C GLU A 200 13.78 -8.39 -17.83
N LEU A 201 13.06 -7.35 -17.41
CA LEU A 201 12.65 -6.24 -18.29
C LEU A 201 13.88 -5.51 -18.89
N GLU A 202 14.87 -5.19 -18.05
CA GLU A 202 16.13 -4.57 -18.52
C GLU A 202 16.84 -5.42 -19.57
N LYS A 203 16.93 -6.74 -19.35
CA LYS A 203 17.51 -7.69 -20.31
C LYS A 203 16.72 -7.78 -21.60
N GLN A 204 15.40 -7.88 -21.54
CA GLN A 204 14.52 -7.96 -22.71
C GLN A 204 14.57 -6.70 -23.57
N HIS A 205 14.67 -5.53 -22.94
CA HIS A 205 14.69 -4.25 -23.64
C HIS A 205 16.09 -3.70 -23.89
N GLY A 206 17.14 -4.34 -23.38
CA GLY A 206 18.55 -4.02 -23.63
C GLY A 206 18.98 -2.66 -23.07
N GLY A 207 18.38 -2.19 -22.00
CA GLY A 207 18.66 -0.90 -21.34
C GLY A 207 18.32 -0.91 -19.86
N LYS A 208 18.82 0.08 -19.13
CA LYS A 208 18.51 0.25 -17.71
C LYS A 208 17.19 0.99 -17.53
N LEU A 209 16.43 0.60 -16.51
CA LEU A 209 15.15 1.24 -16.16
C LEU A 209 15.38 2.71 -15.75
N THR A 210 14.64 3.62 -16.36
CA THR A 210 14.65 5.07 -16.04
C THR A 210 13.33 5.58 -15.52
N ALA A 211 12.21 4.88 -15.82
CA ALA A 211 10.91 5.14 -15.24
C ALA A 211 10.08 3.87 -15.15
N PHE A 212 9.24 3.77 -14.11
CA PHE A 212 8.31 2.64 -13.94
C PHE A 212 7.00 3.09 -13.31
N SER A 213 5.90 2.55 -13.81
CA SER A 213 4.56 2.75 -13.25
C SER A 213 3.78 1.44 -13.22
N PHE A 214 3.32 1.04 -12.05
CA PHE A 214 2.39 -0.10 -11.90
C PHE A 214 0.95 0.24 -12.30
N ARG A 215 0.61 1.54 -12.34
CA ARG A 215 -0.77 2.03 -12.49
C ARG A 215 -0.84 3.17 -13.51
N ASN A 216 -0.28 2.98 -14.71
CA ASN A 216 -0.42 3.94 -15.80
C ASN A 216 -1.85 3.92 -16.35
N LYS A 217 -2.54 5.05 -16.32
CA LYS A 217 -3.96 5.20 -16.69
C LYS A 217 -4.17 5.80 -18.08
N ALA A 218 -3.19 5.73 -18.98
CA ALA A 218 -3.34 6.26 -20.33
C ALA A 218 -4.55 5.67 -21.08
N ASN A 219 -4.91 4.41 -20.78
CA ASN A 219 -6.08 3.72 -21.34
C ASN A 219 -7.30 3.74 -20.41
N GLY A 220 -7.32 4.63 -19.42
CA GLY A 220 -8.37 4.73 -18.40
C GLY A 220 -8.01 4.00 -17.11
N TRP A 221 -8.74 4.34 -16.05
CA TRP A 221 -8.49 3.81 -14.71
C TRP A 221 -8.80 2.32 -14.55
N GLU A 222 -9.85 1.82 -15.20
CA GLU A 222 -10.24 0.41 -15.13
C GLU A 222 -9.34 -0.47 -16.01
N ALA A 223 -8.66 0.10 -17.03
CA ALA A 223 -7.79 -0.59 -17.97
C ALA A 223 -6.32 -0.13 -17.85
N TYR A 224 -5.86 0.11 -16.61
CA TYR A 224 -4.49 0.57 -16.38
C TYR A 224 -3.43 -0.47 -16.80
N HIS A 225 -2.25 0.04 -17.14
CA HIS A 225 -1.13 -0.73 -17.64
C HIS A 225 0.07 -0.61 -16.70
N ILE A 226 0.93 -1.62 -16.71
CA ILE A 226 2.34 -1.43 -16.32
C ILE A 226 3.01 -0.69 -17.46
N ARG A 227 3.83 0.32 -17.13
CA ARG A 227 4.66 1.04 -18.10
C ARG A 227 6.07 1.20 -17.56
N ALA A 228 7.06 1.00 -18.44
CA ALA A 228 8.47 1.20 -18.16
C ALA A 228 9.13 2.00 -19.28
N ALA A 229 10.16 2.80 -18.93
CA ALA A 229 11.05 3.45 -19.90
C ALA A 229 12.50 3.10 -19.56
N PHE A 230 13.35 3.06 -20.57
CA PHE A 230 14.74 2.62 -20.48
C PHE A 230 15.70 3.71 -21.00
N ASP A 231 16.96 3.68 -20.55
CA ASP A 231 18.00 4.64 -20.89
C ASP A 231 18.37 4.66 -22.38
N ASN A 232 18.05 3.59 -23.12
CA ASN A 232 18.22 3.49 -24.56
C ASN A 232 17.02 4.07 -25.38
N GLY A 233 16.08 4.73 -24.70
CA GLY A 233 14.90 5.35 -25.31
C GLY A 233 13.75 4.39 -25.63
N ARG A 234 13.88 3.09 -25.33
CA ARG A 234 12.77 2.14 -25.47
C ARG A 234 11.74 2.33 -24.38
N GLU A 235 10.50 2.05 -24.73
CA GLU A 235 9.38 2.00 -23.78
C GLU A 235 8.71 0.63 -23.83
N PHE A 236 8.14 0.25 -22.68
CA PHE A 236 7.33 -0.96 -22.52
C PHE A 236 5.99 -0.58 -21.89
N ALA A 237 4.92 -1.15 -22.41
CA ALA A 237 3.59 -1.05 -21.81
C ALA A 237 2.86 -2.38 -21.96
N GLN A 238 2.24 -2.86 -20.90
CA GLN A 238 1.50 -4.11 -20.88
C GLN A 238 0.23 -3.97 -20.06
N PRO A 239 -0.94 -4.47 -20.54
CA PRO A 239 -2.14 -4.56 -19.71
C PRO A 239 -1.85 -5.32 -18.42
N THR A 240 -2.34 -4.80 -17.32
CA THR A 240 -2.08 -5.40 -16.00
C THR A 240 -2.53 -6.86 -15.92
N ALA A 241 -3.64 -7.21 -16.57
CA ALA A 241 -4.16 -8.58 -16.61
C ALA A 241 -3.21 -9.58 -17.32
N GLU A 242 -2.33 -9.09 -18.20
CA GLU A 242 -1.36 -9.90 -18.93
C GLU A 242 0.01 -9.94 -18.25
N SER A 243 0.28 -8.98 -17.34
CA SER A 243 1.57 -8.89 -16.66
C SER A 243 1.74 -10.05 -15.67
N PRO A 244 2.80 -10.87 -15.81
CA PRO A 244 3.07 -11.95 -14.84
C PRO A 244 3.30 -11.37 -13.44
N TYR A 245 4.00 -10.24 -13.32
CA TYR A 245 4.19 -9.59 -12.01
C TYR A 245 2.86 -9.21 -11.36
N GLN A 246 1.95 -8.58 -12.11
CA GLN A 246 0.69 -8.14 -11.51
C GLN A 246 -0.27 -9.30 -11.21
N ARG A 247 -0.28 -10.32 -12.08
CA ARG A 247 -1.08 -11.55 -11.87
C ARG A 247 -0.62 -12.28 -10.60
N GLY A 248 0.68 -12.49 -10.45
CA GLY A 248 1.25 -13.15 -9.26
C GLY A 248 1.02 -12.34 -7.99
N PHE A 249 1.11 -11.00 -8.03
CA PHE A 249 0.78 -10.12 -6.92
C PHE A 249 -0.69 -10.25 -6.49
N ILE A 250 -1.62 -10.16 -7.42
CA ILE A 250 -3.06 -10.28 -7.12
C ILE A 250 -3.41 -11.66 -6.57
N LYS A 251 -2.79 -12.72 -7.10
CA LYS A 251 -2.95 -14.09 -6.58
C LYS A 251 -2.30 -14.26 -5.19
N GLY A 252 -1.32 -13.42 -4.83
CA GLY A 252 -0.62 -13.48 -3.55
C GLY A 252 0.60 -14.41 -3.54
N LEU A 253 1.13 -14.82 -4.71
CA LEU A 253 2.19 -15.83 -4.84
C LEU A 253 3.48 -15.47 -4.10
N TYR A 254 3.83 -14.19 -4.07
CA TYR A 254 5.01 -13.67 -3.39
C TYR A 254 4.66 -12.57 -2.40
N SER A 255 3.51 -12.74 -1.75
CA SER A 255 3.11 -11.89 -0.63
C SER A 255 3.80 -12.32 0.66
N ARG A 256 4.10 -11.34 1.52
CA ARG A 256 4.64 -11.60 2.85
C ARG A 256 3.69 -12.48 3.66
N SER A 257 4.21 -13.50 4.35
CA SER A 257 3.40 -14.48 5.11
C SER A 257 2.45 -13.83 6.12
N SER A 258 2.91 -12.79 6.82
CA SER A 258 2.08 -12.04 7.78
C SER A 258 0.88 -11.32 7.15
N CYS A 259 0.86 -11.12 5.82
CA CYS A 259 -0.28 -10.51 5.13
C CYS A 259 -1.49 -11.45 5.07
N PHE A 260 -1.30 -12.77 5.12
CA PHE A 260 -2.37 -13.75 5.15
C PHE A 260 -3.14 -13.79 6.48
N VAL A 261 -2.53 -13.27 7.54
CA VAL A 261 -3.11 -13.15 8.89
C VAL A 261 -3.08 -11.70 9.40
N CYS A 262 -3.17 -10.75 8.46
CA CYS A 262 -3.01 -9.32 8.73
C CYS A 262 -4.03 -8.81 9.76
N LYS A 263 -3.53 -8.20 10.84
CA LYS A 263 -4.33 -7.61 11.93
C LYS A 263 -4.78 -6.16 11.66
N PHE A 264 -4.37 -5.58 10.51
CA PHE A 264 -4.59 -4.17 10.18
C PHE A 264 -5.66 -3.98 9.08
N LYS A 265 -6.58 -4.93 8.96
CA LYS A 265 -7.72 -4.86 8.05
C LYS A 265 -8.97 -4.39 8.79
N GLY A 266 -10.00 -4.10 8.04
CA GLY A 266 -11.27 -3.60 8.56
C GLY A 266 -11.54 -2.16 8.13
N ILE A 267 -12.75 -1.67 8.42
CA ILE A 267 -13.16 -0.30 8.12
C ILE A 267 -12.62 0.66 9.19
N GLU A 268 -12.59 0.23 10.43
CA GLU A 268 -12.05 1.00 11.54
C GLU A 268 -10.53 0.90 11.57
N ARG A 269 -9.85 2.04 11.59
CA ARG A 269 -8.39 2.13 11.50
C ARG A 269 -7.82 3.06 12.57
N CYS A 270 -6.55 2.89 12.85
CA CYS A 270 -5.83 3.83 13.72
C CYS A 270 -5.34 5.08 12.97
N SER A 271 -5.35 5.11 11.64
CA SER A 271 -5.04 6.29 10.82
C SER A 271 -6.11 7.37 10.95
N ASP A 272 -5.80 8.58 10.52
CA ASP A 272 -6.80 9.68 10.43
C ASP A 272 -7.64 9.55 9.15
N ILE A 273 -7.03 9.04 8.06
CA ILE A 273 -7.66 8.89 6.74
C ILE A 273 -7.23 7.54 6.15
N THR A 274 -8.17 6.82 5.53
CA THR A 274 -7.84 5.69 4.62
C THR A 274 -8.26 6.04 3.20
N LEU A 275 -7.38 5.83 2.23
CA LEU A 275 -7.69 5.98 0.81
C LEU A 275 -7.73 4.62 0.12
N ALA A 276 -8.72 4.43 -0.74
CA ALA A 276 -8.87 3.23 -1.54
C ALA A 276 -9.38 3.57 -2.95
N ASP A 277 -9.18 2.65 -3.91
CA ASP A 277 -9.92 2.69 -5.16
C ASP A 277 -11.40 2.39 -4.89
N TYR A 278 -12.32 3.01 -5.62
CA TYR A 278 -13.73 2.65 -5.57
C TYR A 278 -14.08 1.68 -6.72
N TRP A 279 -13.56 0.47 -6.67
CA TRP A 279 -13.87 -0.54 -7.67
C TRP A 279 -15.37 -0.81 -7.76
N GLY A 280 -15.89 -0.92 -8.99
CA GLY A 280 -17.31 -1.15 -9.24
C GLY A 280 -18.20 0.10 -9.13
N VAL A 281 -17.64 1.30 -8.88
CA VAL A 281 -18.39 2.56 -8.73
C VAL A 281 -19.36 2.82 -9.88
N LYS A 282 -18.99 2.50 -11.12
CA LYS A 282 -19.84 2.68 -12.30
C LYS A 282 -21.17 1.94 -12.20
N GLY A 283 -21.19 0.78 -11.54
CA GLY A 283 -22.42 0.01 -11.33
C GLY A 283 -23.12 0.30 -10.01
N ILE A 284 -22.35 0.66 -8.95
CA ILE A 284 -22.87 0.89 -7.60
C ILE A 284 -23.38 2.32 -7.43
N GLN A 285 -22.59 3.31 -7.90
CA GLN A 285 -22.84 4.74 -7.70
C GLN A 285 -22.39 5.53 -8.95
N PRO A 286 -23.13 5.43 -10.07
CA PRO A 286 -22.72 6.01 -11.37
C PRO A 286 -22.38 7.51 -11.31
N ASP A 287 -23.07 8.29 -10.49
CA ASP A 287 -22.85 9.72 -10.34
C ASP A 287 -21.50 10.08 -9.69
N ALA A 288 -20.85 9.09 -9.03
CA ALA A 288 -19.52 9.24 -8.48
C ALA A 288 -18.42 8.81 -9.45
N TYR A 289 -18.77 8.23 -10.59
CA TYR A 289 -17.80 7.67 -11.52
C TYR A 289 -16.99 8.74 -12.24
N ASN A 290 -15.67 8.57 -12.23
CA ASN A 290 -14.75 9.32 -13.07
C ASN A 290 -13.87 8.32 -13.86
N PRO A 291 -13.77 8.44 -15.20
CA PRO A 291 -13.00 7.51 -16.03
C PRO A 291 -11.48 7.52 -15.73
N GLN A 292 -10.98 8.58 -15.07
CA GLN A 292 -9.60 8.68 -14.60
C GLN A 292 -9.42 8.22 -13.14
N GLY A 293 -10.47 7.75 -12.48
CA GLY A 293 -10.45 7.15 -11.15
C GLY A 293 -11.29 7.87 -10.11
N THR A 294 -11.92 7.08 -9.27
CA THR A 294 -12.69 7.51 -8.11
C THR A 294 -12.15 6.83 -6.86
N SER A 295 -11.93 7.59 -5.80
CA SER A 295 -11.46 7.09 -4.52
C SER A 295 -12.60 6.88 -3.53
N LEU A 296 -12.48 5.85 -2.67
CA LEU A 296 -13.11 5.82 -1.36
C LEU A 296 -12.21 6.55 -0.36
N ILE A 297 -12.83 7.32 0.52
CA ILE A 297 -12.17 8.14 1.54
C ILE A 297 -12.84 7.79 2.87
N LEU A 298 -12.11 7.11 3.75
CA LEU A 298 -12.58 6.77 5.08
C LEU A 298 -11.95 7.75 6.07
N LEU A 299 -12.78 8.44 6.82
CA LEU A 299 -12.37 9.46 7.80
C LEU A 299 -12.55 8.90 9.22
N HIS A 300 -11.45 8.73 9.93
CA HIS A 300 -11.40 8.07 11.23
C HIS A 300 -11.24 9.05 12.38
N SER A 301 -10.80 10.28 12.12
CA SER A 301 -10.56 11.30 13.15
C SER A 301 -11.10 12.67 12.74
N GLU A 302 -11.24 13.55 13.72
CA GLU A 302 -11.61 14.94 13.46
C GLU A 302 -10.52 15.71 12.71
N LYS A 303 -9.25 15.36 12.93
CA LYS A 303 -8.11 15.94 12.20
C LYS A 303 -8.20 15.60 10.70
N GLY A 304 -8.51 14.35 10.36
CA GLY A 304 -8.73 13.91 8.98
C GLY A 304 -9.91 14.63 8.32
N ARG A 305 -11.05 14.75 9.04
CA ARG A 305 -12.22 15.50 8.57
C ARG A 305 -11.91 16.97 8.32
N SER A 306 -11.20 17.61 9.26
CA SER A 306 -10.81 19.03 9.15
C SER A 306 -9.88 19.28 7.96
N LEU A 307 -8.90 18.39 7.73
CA LEU A 307 -8.03 18.53 6.57
C LEU A 307 -8.81 18.39 5.26
N LEU A 308 -9.64 17.35 5.13
CA LEU A 308 -10.46 17.14 3.92
C LEU A 308 -11.42 18.34 3.68
N LYS A 309 -12.06 18.82 4.74
CA LYS A 309 -12.95 20.00 4.68
C LYS A 309 -12.24 21.24 4.15
N GLY A 310 -10.95 21.43 4.51
CA GLY A 310 -10.13 22.54 4.01
C GLY A 310 -9.76 22.44 2.53
N CYS A 311 -10.05 21.30 1.87
CA CYS A 311 -9.71 21.03 0.47
C CYS A 311 -10.97 20.81 -0.42
N THR A 312 -12.17 21.04 0.07
CA THR A 312 -13.43 20.72 -0.65
C THR A 312 -13.63 21.51 -1.93
N ASP A 313 -13.06 22.70 -2.03
CA ASP A 313 -13.04 23.51 -3.26
C ASP A 313 -12.26 22.82 -4.40
N GLN A 314 -11.28 22.01 -4.08
CA GLN A 314 -10.41 21.29 -5.03
C GLN A 314 -10.91 19.86 -5.33
N LEU A 315 -11.91 19.39 -4.61
CA LEU A 315 -12.39 18.00 -4.66
C LEU A 315 -13.87 17.93 -5.07
N GLN A 316 -14.22 16.93 -5.86
CA GLN A 316 -15.60 16.50 -6.04
C GLN A 316 -15.86 15.38 -5.03
N LEU A 317 -16.71 15.64 -4.05
CA LEU A 317 -16.98 14.72 -2.94
C LEU A 317 -18.47 14.45 -2.79
N GLN A 318 -18.81 13.24 -2.37
CA GLN A 318 -20.16 12.86 -1.94
C GLN A 318 -20.12 11.69 -0.97
N PRO A 319 -21.16 11.40 -0.17
CA PRO A 319 -21.26 10.20 0.63
C PRO A 319 -21.12 8.95 -0.24
N ALA A 320 -20.38 7.94 0.24
CA ALA A 320 -20.27 6.67 -0.45
C ALA A 320 -21.56 5.83 -0.27
N ALA A 321 -21.89 5.04 -1.28
CA ALA A 321 -23.00 4.09 -1.19
C ALA A 321 -22.72 3.02 -0.12
N LYS A 322 -23.79 2.40 0.44
CA LYS A 322 -23.65 1.33 1.46
C LYS A 322 -22.82 0.15 0.97
N ASP A 323 -22.93 -0.19 -0.32
CA ASP A 323 -22.23 -1.32 -0.94
C ASP A 323 -20.86 -0.92 -1.54
N ALA A 324 -20.30 0.22 -1.15
CA ALA A 324 -19.06 0.77 -1.71
C ALA A 324 -17.84 -0.17 -1.58
N PHE A 325 -17.87 -1.12 -0.66
CA PHE A 325 -16.80 -2.09 -0.44
C PHE A 325 -17.00 -3.43 -1.17
N ALA A 326 -18.10 -3.63 -1.89
CA ALA A 326 -18.45 -4.91 -2.52
C ALA A 326 -17.35 -5.48 -3.44
N PHE A 327 -16.60 -4.59 -4.12
CA PHE A 327 -15.50 -4.96 -5.00
C PHE A 327 -14.12 -4.57 -4.43
N ASN A 328 -14.04 -4.33 -3.11
CA ASN A 328 -12.81 -3.93 -2.44
C ASN A 328 -12.50 -4.77 -1.20
N PRO A 329 -12.37 -6.11 -1.34
CA PRO A 329 -12.14 -7.01 -0.21
C PRO A 329 -10.83 -6.69 0.53
N ALA A 330 -9.85 -6.06 -0.15
CA ALA A 330 -8.58 -5.66 0.44
C ALA A 330 -8.71 -4.68 1.61
N VAL A 331 -9.81 -3.94 1.71
CA VAL A 331 -10.12 -3.09 2.87
C VAL A 331 -10.54 -3.96 4.05
N LEU A 332 -11.40 -4.94 3.81
CA LEU A 332 -12.18 -5.65 4.84
C LEU A 332 -11.41 -6.81 5.49
N ALA A 333 -10.66 -7.59 4.70
CA ALA A 333 -10.07 -8.84 5.15
C ALA A 333 -8.67 -9.09 4.58
N PRO A 334 -7.84 -9.91 5.26
CA PRO A 334 -6.61 -10.44 4.69
C PRO A 334 -6.87 -11.24 3.41
N ILE A 335 -5.89 -11.24 2.51
CA ILE A 335 -5.89 -12.18 1.40
C ILE A 335 -5.67 -13.61 1.92
N GLN A 336 -6.18 -14.59 1.20
CA GLN A 336 -5.91 -16.00 1.52
C GLN A 336 -4.55 -16.42 0.95
N LYS A 337 -3.81 -17.29 1.68
CA LYS A 337 -2.59 -17.92 1.15
C LYS A 337 -3.01 -18.79 -0.05
N PRO A 338 -2.46 -18.57 -1.26
CA PRO A 338 -2.79 -19.42 -2.40
C PRO A 338 -2.22 -20.82 -2.21
N ALA A 339 -2.89 -21.83 -2.76
CA ALA A 339 -2.47 -23.23 -2.64
C ALA A 339 -1.05 -23.46 -3.18
N CYS A 340 -0.70 -22.79 -4.27
CA CYS A 340 0.61 -22.87 -4.93
C CYS A 340 1.68 -21.92 -4.36
N TYR A 341 1.50 -21.38 -3.15
CA TYR A 341 2.45 -20.44 -2.55
C TYR A 341 3.84 -21.07 -2.34
N ASP A 342 3.87 -22.26 -1.78
CA ASP A 342 5.12 -22.93 -1.45
C ASP A 342 5.81 -23.44 -2.73
N GLU A 343 5.05 -24.01 -3.68
CA GLU A 343 5.52 -24.41 -5.02
C GLU A 343 6.09 -23.24 -5.82
N PHE A 344 5.49 -22.05 -5.70
CA PHE A 344 6.03 -20.85 -6.33
C PHE A 344 7.46 -20.56 -5.81
N TRP A 345 7.67 -20.60 -4.51
CA TRP A 345 8.98 -20.30 -3.93
C TRP A 345 10.01 -21.39 -4.22
N GLU A 346 9.60 -22.65 -4.28
CA GLU A 346 10.47 -23.76 -4.70
C GLU A 346 10.91 -23.64 -6.16
N GLY A 347 10.01 -23.19 -7.04
CA GLY A 347 10.28 -23.01 -8.46
C GLY A 347 10.94 -21.66 -8.83
N TYR A 348 10.93 -20.67 -7.93
CA TYR A 348 11.44 -19.34 -8.22
C TYR A 348 12.96 -19.35 -8.48
N GLY A 349 13.36 -18.82 -9.65
CA GLY A 349 14.75 -18.84 -10.11
C GLY A 349 15.20 -20.14 -10.80
N GLN A 350 14.35 -21.17 -10.83
CA GLN A 350 14.64 -22.45 -11.51
C GLN A 350 13.98 -22.53 -12.89
N THR A 351 12.86 -21.81 -13.06
CA THR A 351 12.10 -21.75 -14.32
C THR A 351 11.84 -20.29 -14.70
N SER A 352 11.31 -20.07 -15.91
CA SER A 352 10.86 -18.75 -16.35
C SER A 352 9.83 -18.19 -15.35
N PHE A 353 10.00 -16.94 -14.92
CA PHE A 353 9.06 -16.28 -14.01
C PHE A 353 7.63 -16.24 -14.57
N ALA A 354 7.50 -15.97 -15.88
CA ALA A 354 6.19 -15.89 -16.54
C ALA A 354 5.49 -17.25 -16.57
N ASP A 355 6.22 -18.34 -16.85
CA ASP A 355 5.67 -19.70 -16.88
C ASP A 355 5.28 -20.16 -15.48
N LEU A 356 6.12 -19.90 -14.49
CA LEU A 356 5.84 -20.23 -13.08
C LEU A 356 4.59 -19.52 -12.57
N VAL A 357 4.48 -18.22 -12.83
CA VAL A 357 3.29 -17.44 -12.46
C VAL A 357 2.06 -17.96 -13.22
N SER A 358 2.20 -18.30 -14.50
CA SER A 358 1.10 -18.84 -15.30
C SER A 358 0.57 -20.13 -14.70
N ALA A 359 1.44 -21.09 -14.40
CA ALA A 359 1.07 -22.36 -13.78
C ALA A 359 0.38 -22.14 -12.42
N CYS A 360 0.92 -21.27 -11.58
CA CYS A 360 0.35 -20.96 -10.25
C CYS A 360 -0.92 -20.08 -10.29
N CYS A 361 -1.20 -19.41 -11.40
CA CYS A 361 -2.41 -18.60 -11.57
C CYS A 361 -3.54 -19.32 -12.30
N GLU A 362 -3.31 -20.50 -12.84
CA GLU A 362 -4.40 -21.32 -13.37
C GLU A 362 -5.38 -21.67 -12.24
N PRO A 363 -6.68 -21.41 -12.44
CA PRO A 363 -7.65 -21.68 -11.39
C PRO A 363 -7.78 -23.19 -11.18
N THR A 364 -7.69 -23.63 -9.93
CA THR A 364 -7.95 -25.01 -9.55
C THR A 364 -9.41 -25.40 -9.83
N GLU A 365 -9.71 -26.69 -9.96
CA GLU A 365 -11.09 -27.16 -10.12
C GLU A 365 -11.99 -26.69 -8.98
N GLU A 366 -11.48 -26.62 -7.76
CA GLU A 366 -12.20 -26.14 -6.59
C GLU A 366 -12.49 -24.63 -6.69
N GLU A 367 -11.54 -23.80 -7.14
CA GLU A 367 -11.73 -22.37 -7.39
C GLU A 367 -12.77 -22.15 -8.50
N LEU A 368 -12.70 -22.92 -9.59
CA LEU A 368 -13.69 -22.89 -10.67
C LEU A 368 -15.08 -23.29 -10.18
N ALA A 369 -15.19 -24.27 -9.29
CA ALA A 369 -16.46 -24.69 -8.69
C ALA A 369 -17.05 -23.59 -7.80
N LYS A 370 -16.22 -22.94 -6.96
CA LYS A 370 -16.61 -21.80 -6.12
C LYS A 370 -17.06 -20.60 -6.96
N GLU A 371 -16.37 -20.33 -8.05
CA GLU A 371 -16.71 -19.24 -8.97
C GLU A 371 -18.07 -19.49 -9.67
N ARG A 372 -18.33 -20.72 -10.11
CA ARG A 372 -19.64 -21.12 -10.68
C ARG A 372 -20.77 -20.98 -9.66
N GLN A 373 -20.55 -21.37 -8.39
CA GLN A 373 -21.51 -21.18 -7.31
C GLN A 373 -21.79 -19.71 -7.02
N SER A 374 -20.75 -18.89 -6.94
CA SER A 374 -20.84 -17.44 -6.71
C SER A 374 -21.61 -16.75 -7.84
N LYS A 375 -21.29 -17.04 -9.10
CA LYS A 375 -22.01 -16.52 -10.27
C LYS A 375 -23.50 -16.93 -10.25
N SER A 376 -23.79 -18.15 -9.84
CA SER A 376 -25.18 -18.63 -9.73
C SER A 376 -25.96 -17.93 -8.60
N LEU A 377 -25.29 -17.65 -7.47
CA LEU A 377 -25.87 -16.91 -6.32
C LEU A 377 -26.13 -15.44 -6.69
N LEU A 378 -25.16 -14.77 -7.31
CA LEU A 378 -25.31 -13.42 -7.83
C LEU A 378 -26.45 -13.32 -8.85
N ALA A 379 -26.57 -14.26 -9.75
CA ALA A 379 -27.67 -14.31 -10.72
C ALA A 379 -29.05 -14.54 -10.05
N ARG A 380 -29.11 -15.26 -8.91
CA ARG A 380 -30.33 -15.41 -8.09
C ARG A 380 -30.66 -14.11 -7.33
N VAL A 381 -29.68 -13.44 -6.74
CA VAL A 381 -29.86 -12.16 -6.05
C VAL A 381 -30.31 -11.08 -7.02
N MET A 382 -29.67 -10.95 -8.18
CA MET A 382 -30.04 -9.98 -9.21
C MET A 382 -31.46 -10.23 -9.79
N ARG A 383 -31.91 -11.50 -9.86
CA ARG A 383 -33.30 -11.82 -10.24
C ARG A 383 -34.32 -11.47 -9.17
N ARG A 384 -33.96 -11.49 -7.88
CA ARG A 384 -34.82 -11.04 -6.78
C ARG A 384 -34.93 -9.54 -6.64
N LEU A 385 -33.88 -8.80 -7.02
CA LEU A 385 -33.88 -7.34 -7.01
C LEU A 385 -34.58 -6.70 -8.22
N LYS A 386 -34.88 -7.49 -9.26
CA LYS A 386 -35.65 -7.04 -10.45
C LYS A 386 -37.15 -7.38 -10.37
N ARG A 387 -37.61 -7.98 -9.28
CA ARG A 387 -39.00 -8.21 -8.92
C ARG A 387 -39.42 -7.31 -7.75
#